data_1e917080bccbbf3985e011f9f1e9ebd0
#
_entry.id   1e917080bccbbf3985e011f9f1e9ebd0
#
_cell.length_a   1.000
_cell.length_b   1.000
_cell.length_c   1.000
_cell.angle_alpha   90.00
_cell.angle_beta   90.00
_cell.angle_gamma   90.00
#
_symmetry.space_group_name_H-M   'P 1'
#
loop_
_entity.id
_entity.type
_entity.pdbx_description
1 polymer ?
#
loop_
_entity_poly.entity_id
_entity_poly.type
_entity_poly.pdbx_seq_one_letter_code
_entity_poly.pdbx_strand_id
1 'polypeptide(L)'
;RDRSVSRGLGDVYKRQAKYTANVTAIKTLKQIESEHRHATAEEQDILAHYSGWGGIADAFDSSKENWRREYAELKDLLTDKEYSAARESTLTAFYTEPYIIKSIYTALENMGFTGGEILDPAMGTGNFFGNLPAKMAENSRLYGVELDSLTARIAKELYPEAKIQNRGFERTKFENGTFDVIIGNVPFGDFKPYDPEYDEYLIHDYFFAKSIDKLKPGGIMALITSAGTMDKYDDSFRRELSGKADFLGGVRLPEDAFRTAGTQTVTDILFFQKLEFEHENDRNLDWVRSERVYGEASVFQAVSYTHLRAHETLSDL
;
A
#
# COMPACT_ATOMS: atom_id res chain seq x y z
N ARG A 1 32.55 10.88 16.33
CA ARG A 1 31.83 10.14 17.39
C ARG A 1 30.44 10.69 17.71
N ASP A 2 30.14 11.98 17.41
CA ASP A 2 28.86 12.62 17.81
C ASP A 2 27.66 12.35 16.86
N ARG A 3 27.89 11.99 15.60
CA ARG A 3 26.79 11.79 14.64
C ARG A 3 25.97 10.49 14.85
N SER A 4 26.55 9.46 15.44
CA SER A 4 25.87 8.19 15.68
C SER A 4 24.95 8.26 16.91
N VAL A 5 25.34 8.97 17.95
CA VAL A 5 24.54 9.17 19.18
C VAL A 5 23.33 10.09 18.88
N SER A 6 23.53 11.15 18.10
CA SER A 6 22.48 12.07 17.67
C SER A 6 21.41 11.39 16.78
N ARG A 7 21.82 10.48 15.89
CA ARG A 7 20.87 9.66 15.09
C ARG A 7 20.04 8.72 15.95
N GLY A 8 20.66 8.01 16.92
CA GLY A 8 19.95 7.09 17.79
C GLY A 8 18.88 7.78 18.66
N LEU A 9 19.17 8.97 19.19
CA LEU A 9 18.21 9.76 19.97
C LEU A 9 17.06 10.27 19.11
N GLY A 10 17.34 10.69 17.86
CA GLY A 10 16.31 11.13 16.91
C GLY A 10 15.34 9.99 16.52
N ASP A 11 15.86 8.78 16.33
CA ASP A 11 15.04 7.62 15.97
C ASP A 11 14.17 7.13 17.14
N VAL A 12 14.67 7.18 18.38
CA VAL A 12 13.88 6.88 19.58
C VAL A 12 12.74 7.88 19.74
N TYR A 13 13.03 9.19 19.58
CA TYR A 13 12.01 10.22 19.68
C TYR A 13 10.90 10.06 18.61
N LYS A 14 11.26 9.76 17.38
CA LYS A 14 10.30 9.51 16.30
C LYS A 14 9.40 8.32 16.58
N ARG A 15 9.97 7.20 17.07
CA ARG A 15 9.21 6.01 17.43
C ARG A 15 8.24 6.29 18.58
N GLN A 16 8.67 7.05 19.58
CA GLN A 16 7.81 7.44 20.70
C GLN A 16 6.68 8.38 20.25
N ALA A 17 6.98 9.34 19.37
CA ALA A 17 5.96 10.24 18.80
C ALA A 17 4.92 9.45 17.98
N LYS A 18 5.36 8.50 17.17
CA LYS A 18 4.47 7.59 16.42
C LYS A 18 3.56 6.78 17.35
N TYR A 19 4.12 6.19 18.39
CA TYR A 19 3.36 5.47 19.41
C TYR A 19 2.27 6.35 20.02
N THR A 20 2.65 7.54 20.49
CA THR A 20 1.73 8.49 21.12
C THR A 20 0.61 8.90 20.17
N ALA A 21 0.92 9.19 18.92
CA ALA A 21 -0.08 9.53 17.89
C ALA A 21 -1.07 8.37 17.67
N ASN A 22 -0.57 7.13 17.53
CA ASN A 22 -1.41 5.96 17.35
C ASN A 22 -2.35 5.72 18.54
N VAL A 23 -1.82 5.78 19.78
CA VAL A 23 -2.62 5.60 21.00
C VAL A 23 -3.68 6.69 21.13
N THR A 24 -3.33 7.94 20.82
CA THR A 24 -4.28 9.06 20.83
C THR A 24 -5.41 8.84 19.83
N ALA A 25 -5.07 8.46 18.59
CA ALA A 25 -6.06 8.16 17.55
C ALA A 25 -7.01 7.01 17.98
N ILE A 26 -6.46 5.93 18.56
CA ILE A 26 -7.27 4.79 19.03
C ILE A 26 -8.20 5.21 20.18
N LYS A 27 -7.73 5.99 21.15
CA LYS A 27 -8.57 6.50 22.24
C LYS A 27 -9.70 7.38 21.69
N THR A 28 -9.39 8.27 20.75
CA THR A 28 -10.38 9.11 20.08
C THR A 28 -11.41 8.27 19.32
N LEU A 29 -10.97 7.28 18.54
CA LEU A 29 -11.88 6.37 17.84
C LEU A 29 -12.84 5.67 18.83
N LYS A 30 -12.30 5.07 19.90
CA LYS A 30 -13.11 4.35 20.90
C LYS A 30 -14.10 5.27 21.61
N GLN A 31 -13.75 6.52 21.84
CA GLN A 31 -14.67 7.53 22.37
C GLN A 31 -15.82 7.82 21.40
N ILE A 32 -15.51 8.11 20.13
CA ILE A 32 -16.49 8.35 19.06
C ILE A 32 -17.48 7.18 18.97
N GLU A 33 -16.95 5.95 18.96
CA GLU A 33 -17.77 4.73 18.90
C GLU A 33 -18.67 4.56 20.13
N SER A 34 -18.14 4.86 21.33
CA SER A 34 -18.94 4.79 22.58
C SER A 34 -20.06 5.81 22.64
N GLU A 35 -19.88 6.95 22.00
CA GLU A 35 -20.87 8.03 21.86
C GLU A 35 -21.82 7.83 20.67
N HIS A 36 -21.63 6.77 19.87
CA HIS A 36 -22.45 6.43 18.70
C HIS A 36 -22.63 7.58 17.71
N ARG A 37 -21.56 8.30 17.41
CA ARG A 37 -21.53 9.43 16.48
C ARG A 37 -20.37 9.31 15.49
N HIS A 38 -20.30 10.22 14.53
CA HIS A 38 -19.14 10.38 13.66
C HIS A 38 -18.11 11.34 14.25
N ALA A 39 -16.88 11.25 13.74
CA ALA A 39 -15.79 12.14 14.12
C ALA A 39 -16.08 13.59 13.72
N THR A 40 -15.74 14.55 14.58
CA THR A 40 -15.64 15.97 14.21
C THR A 40 -14.40 16.23 13.34
N ALA A 41 -14.29 17.41 12.75
CA ALA A 41 -13.10 17.77 11.95
C ALA A 41 -11.81 17.71 12.78
N GLU A 42 -11.84 18.14 14.03
CA GLU A 42 -10.68 18.10 14.95
C GLU A 42 -10.31 16.65 15.31
N GLU A 43 -11.32 15.79 15.47
CA GLU A 43 -11.09 14.36 15.72
C GLU A 43 -10.58 13.65 14.48
N GLN A 44 -11.05 14.02 13.28
CA GLN A 44 -10.49 13.50 12.03
C GLN A 44 -9.01 13.88 11.88
N ASP A 45 -8.61 15.10 12.26
CA ASP A 45 -7.20 15.49 12.29
C ASP A 45 -6.37 14.59 13.23
N ILE A 46 -6.91 14.23 14.40
CA ILE A 46 -6.27 13.29 15.33
C ILE A 46 -6.17 11.90 14.71
N LEU A 47 -7.27 11.40 14.12
CA LEU A 47 -7.33 10.09 13.49
C LEU A 47 -6.36 9.98 12.29
N ALA A 48 -6.18 11.05 11.52
CA ALA A 48 -5.26 11.12 10.39
C ALA A 48 -3.78 10.94 10.78
N HIS A 49 -3.43 11.14 12.05
CA HIS A 49 -2.09 10.89 12.56
C HIS A 49 -1.80 9.41 12.90
N TYR A 50 -2.81 8.55 12.83
CA TYR A 50 -2.58 7.11 12.95
C TYR A 50 -1.78 6.60 11.75
N SER A 51 -0.64 5.98 12.02
CA SER A 51 0.27 5.52 10.97
C SER A 51 0.69 4.04 11.14
N GLY A 52 -0.12 3.27 11.88
CA GLY A 52 0.11 1.84 12.11
C GLY A 52 1.37 1.55 12.94
N TRP A 53 1.72 0.28 13.04
CA TRP A 53 2.72 -0.19 14.01
C TRP A 53 4.08 -0.53 13.38
N GLY A 54 4.27 -0.36 12.09
CA GLY A 54 5.56 -0.58 11.41
C GLY A 54 6.68 0.22 12.08
N GLY A 55 7.82 -0.43 12.34
CA GLY A 55 9.00 0.18 12.96
C GLY A 55 8.94 0.38 14.48
N ILE A 56 7.83 0.00 15.18
CA ILE A 56 7.68 0.07 16.63
C ILE A 56 7.26 -1.27 17.27
N ALA A 57 7.76 -2.37 16.73
CA ALA A 57 7.50 -3.73 17.26
C ALA A 57 7.89 -3.90 18.74
N ASP A 58 8.86 -3.12 19.23
CA ASP A 58 9.30 -3.13 20.63
C ASP A 58 8.16 -2.82 21.60
N ALA A 59 7.14 -2.05 21.19
CA ALA A 59 5.97 -1.76 22.03
C ALA A 59 5.09 -3.00 22.31
N PHE A 60 5.26 -4.07 21.53
CA PHE A 60 4.54 -5.35 21.69
C PHE A 60 5.38 -6.44 22.34
N ASP A 61 6.59 -6.12 22.79
CA ASP A 61 7.53 -7.07 23.41
C ASP A 61 7.67 -6.80 24.93
N SER A 62 7.14 -7.72 25.74
CA SER A 62 7.19 -7.62 27.21
C SER A 62 8.61 -7.65 27.79
N SER A 63 9.61 -8.11 27.02
CA SER A 63 11.02 -8.16 27.45
C SER A 63 11.73 -6.80 27.32
N LYS A 64 11.14 -5.84 26.61
CA LYS A 64 11.71 -4.52 26.38
C LYS A 64 11.43 -3.56 27.54
N GLU A 65 12.38 -3.43 28.46
CA GLU A 65 12.22 -2.56 29.63
C GLU A 65 11.87 -1.11 29.27
N ASN A 66 12.47 -0.59 28.21
CA ASN A 66 12.24 0.78 27.75
C ASN A 66 10.82 1.01 27.18
N TRP A 67 10.05 -0.06 26.91
CA TRP A 67 8.68 -0.02 26.37
C TRP A 67 7.66 -0.66 27.32
N ARG A 68 8.04 -0.92 28.58
CA ARG A 68 7.20 -1.63 29.55
C ARG A 68 5.86 -0.92 29.80
N ARG A 69 5.90 0.42 29.87
CA ARG A 69 4.70 1.23 30.12
C ARG A 69 3.77 1.18 28.89
N GLU A 70 4.33 1.36 27.71
CA GLU A 70 3.61 1.34 26.43
C GLU A 70 3.02 -0.05 26.17
N TYR A 71 3.76 -1.12 26.45
CA TYR A 71 3.26 -2.49 26.40
C TYR A 71 2.02 -2.69 27.28
N ALA A 72 2.06 -2.25 28.53
CA ALA A 72 0.93 -2.36 29.45
C ALA A 72 -0.27 -1.54 28.97
N GLU A 73 -0.04 -0.30 28.51
CA GLU A 73 -1.09 0.57 27.96
C GLU A 73 -1.78 -0.05 26.74
N LEU A 74 -1.02 -0.69 25.82
CA LEU A 74 -1.62 -1.37 24.66
C LEU A 74 -2.47 -2.57 25.06
N LYS A 75 -2.04 -3.32 26.08
CA LYS A 75 -2.82 -4.45 26.62
C LYS A 75 -4.14 -4.03 27.23
N ASP A 76 -4.19 -2.87 27.88
CA ASP A 76 -5.40 -2.33 28.48
C ASP A 76 -6.31 -1.66 27.41
N LEU A 77 -5.70 -1.02 26.40
CA LEU A 77 -6.41 -0.25 25.38
C LEU A 77 -7.05 -1.13 24.30
N LEU A 78 -6.36 -2.20 23.89
CA LEU A 78 -6.76 -3.04 22.77
C LEU A 78 -7.43 -4.33 23.24
N THR A 79 -8.46 -4.76 22.53
CA THR A 79 -8.97 -6.13 22.68
C THR A 79 -7.92 -7.14 22.23
N ASP A 80 -8.02 -8.40 22.64
CA ASP A 80 -7.07 -9.45 22.25
C ASP A 80 -6.94 -9.58 20.71
N LYS A 81 -8.04 -9.40 19.98
CA LYS A 81 -8.03 -9.42 18.51
C LYS A 81 -7.31 -8.21 17.91
N GLU A 82 -7.62 -7.00 18.40
CA GLU A 82 -6.96 -5.78 17.98
C GLU A 82 -5.45 -5.84 18.31
N TYR A 83 -5.10 -6.34 19.49
CA TYR A 83 -3.71 -6.48 19.90
C TYR A 83 -2.94 -7.46 19.00
N SER A 84 -3.51 -8.63 18.68
CA SER A 84 -2.88 -9.61 17.79
C SER A 84 -2.69 -9.04 16.39
N ALA A 85 -3.73 -8.42 15.83
CA ALA A 85 -3.65 -7.78 14.50
C ALA A 85 -2.61 -6.64 14.48
N ALA A 86 -2.60 -5.77 15.49
CA ALA A 86 -1.63 -4.70 15.61
C ALA A 86 -0.19 -5.22 15.70
N ARG A 87 0.04 -6.28 16.48
CA ARG A 87 1.35 -6.93 16.58
C ARG A 87 1.81 -7.54 15.26
N GLU A 88 0.93 -8.23 14.54
CA GLU A 88 1.22 -8.81 13.22
C GLU A 88 1.56 -7.72 12.20
N SER A 89 0.84 -6.59 12.22
CA SER A 89 1.04 -5.48 11.31
C SER A 89 2.37 -4.73 11.48
N THR A 90 3.11 -4.98 12.57
CA THR A 90 4.44 -4.37 12.79
C THR A 90 5.45 -4.70 11.68
N LEU A 91 5.22 -5.79 10.95
CA LEU A 91 6.10 -6.27 9.88
C LEU A 91 5.61 -5.91 8.47
N THR A 92 4.36 -5.52 8.31
CA THR A 92 3.72 -5.39 6.99
C THR A 92 3.03 -4.06 6.72
N ALA A 93 2.73 -3.27 7.77
CA ALA A 93 2.05 -2.00 7.61
C ALA A 93 3.04 -0.86 7.36
N PHE A 94 3.29 -0.57 6.09
CA PHE A 94 4.16 0.51 5.65
C PHE A 94 3.34 1.58 4.93
N TYR A 95 3.25 2.76 5.54
CA TYR A 95 2.52 3.89 4.97
C TYR A 95 3.34 4.60 3.91
N THR A 96 2.69 4.89 2.78
CA THR A 96 3.31 5.58 1.65
C THR A 96 3.40 7.08 1.91
N GLU A 97 4.55 7.67 1.68
CA GLU A 97 4.78 9.10 1.84
C GLU A 97 3.92 9.92 0.86
N PRO A 98 3.35 11.06 1.29
CA PRO A 98 2.45 11.86 0.47
C PRO A 98 3.02 12.31 -0.88
N TYR A 99 4.33 12.57 -0.97
CA TYR A 99 4.95 12.98 -2.23
C TYR A 99 4.94 11.87 -3.29
N ILE A 100 5.09 10.61 -2.88
CA ILE A 100 4.99 9.44 -3.78
C ILE A 100 3.55 9.34 -4.31
N ILE A 101 2.56 9.45 -3.42
CA ILE A 101 1.15 9.36 -3.81
C ILE A 101 0.78 10.48 -4.79
N LYS A 102 1.23 11.72 -4.52
CA LYS A 102 1.00 12.86 -5.41
C LYS A 102 1.63 12.66 -6.78
N SER A 103 2.84 12.08 -6.86
CA SER A 103 3.47 11.75 -8.14
C SER A 103 2.67 10.72 -8.93
N ILE A 104 2.10 9.70 -8.26
CA ILE A 104 1.22 8.72 -8.91
C ILE A 104 -0.03 9.40 -9.48
N TYR A 105 -0.67 10.29 -8.72
CA TYR A 105 -1.84 11.03 -9.23
C TYR A 105 -1.49 11.98 -10.37
N THR A 106 -0.32 12.61 -10.34
CA THR A 106 0.18 13.42 -11.46
C THR A 106 0.35 12.56 -12.72
N ALA A 107 0.90 11.36 -12.59
CA ALA A 107 1.02 10.43 -13.70
C ALA A 107 -0.36 10.02 -14.25
N LEU A 108 -1.32 9.71 -13.40
CA LEU A 108 -2.70 9.38 -13.81
C LEU A 108 -3.38 10.57 -14.51
N GLU A 109 -3.17 11.79 -14.02
CA GLU A 109 -3.68 13.01 -14.68
C GLU A 109 -3.07 13.20 -16.07
N ASN A 110 -1.76 13.00 -16.22
CA ASN A 110 -1.07 13.06 -17.51
C ASN A 110 -1.53 11.97 -18.48
N MET A 111 -1.98 10.82 -17.98
CA MET A 111 -2.62 9.74 -18.75
C MET A 111 -4.09 10.04 -19.09
N GLY A 112 -4.63 11.20 -18.66
CA GLY A 112 -5.99 11.65 -18.96
C GLY A 112 -7.06 11.21 -17.96
N PHE A 113 -6.68 10.65 -16.81
CA PHE A 113 -7.65 10.30 -15.77
C PHE A 113 -8.14 11.55 -15.03
N THR A 114 -9.45 11.75 -14.99
CA THR A 114 -10.09 12.94 -14.39
C THR A 114 -11.07 12.61 -13.26
N GLY A 115 -11.29 11.33 -13.01
CA GLY A 115 -12.22 10.82 -12.00
C GLY A 115 -12.97 9.58 -12.47
N GLY A 116 -13.61 8.86 -11.54
CA GLY A 116 -14.33 7.62 -11.79
C GLY A 116 -14.46 6.75 -10.55
N GLU A 117 -14.63 5.44 -10.74
CA GLU A 117 -14.63 4.45 -9.68
C GLU A 117 -13.18 4.10 -9.30
N ILE A 118 -12.73 4.49 -8.12
CA ILE A 118 -11.35 4.27 -7.65
C ILE A 118 -11.36 3.25 -6.52
N LEU A 119 -10.54 2.20 -6.66
CA LEU A 119 -10.33 1.19 -5.61
C LEU A 119 -8.90 1.28 -5.05
N ASP A 120 -8.79 1.30 -3.73
CA ASP A 120 -7.56 0.94 -3.02
C ASP A 120 -7.76 -0.43 -2.34
N PRO A 121 -7.12 -1.50 -2.83
CA PRO A 121 -7.37 -2.86 -2.37
C PRO A 121 -6.67 -3.22 -1.04
N ALA A 122 -5.82 -2.33 -0.51
CA ALA A 122 -5.11 -2.46 0.77
C ALA A 122 -4.89 -1.08 1.40
N MET A 123 -5.98 -0.36 1.63
CA MET A 123 -6.01 1.09 1.79
C MET A 123 -5.35 1.63 3.05
N GLY A 124 -5.11 0.81 4.08
CA GLY A 124 -4.70 1.33 5.37
C GLY A 124 -5.71 2.34 5.91
N THR A 125 -5.23 3.47 6.39
CA THR A 125 -6.09 4.60 6.79
C THR A 125 -6.60 5.45 5.63
N GLY A 126 -6.24 5.13 4.38
CA GLY A 126 -6.70 5.85 3.19
C GLY A 126 -5.79 6.99 2.76
N ASN A 127 -4.47 6.85 2.91
CA ASN A 127 -3.51 7.88 2.49
C ASN A 127 -3.66 8.25 1.00
N PHE A 128 -3.98 7.28 0.14
CA PHE A 128 -4.25 7.56 -1.27
C PHE A 128 -5.49 8.43 -1.42
N PHE A 129 -6.55 8.20 -0.67
CA PHE A 129 -7.76 9.02 -0.72
C PHE A 129 -7.51 10.44 -0.21
N GLY A 130 -6.74 10.59 0.89
CA GLY A 130 -6.40 11.89 1.47
C GLY A 130 -5.49 12.76 0.59
N ASN A 131 -4.79 12.17 -0.37
CA ASN A 131 -3.94 12.87 -1.32
C ASN A 131 -4.54 12.94 -2.73
N LEU A 132 -5.80 12.51 -2.91
CA LEU A 132 -6.50 12.61 -4.19
C LEU A 132 -6.70 14.09 -4.56
N PRO A 133 -6.28 14.54 -5.77
CA PRO A 133 -6.51 15.91 -6.22
C PRO A 133 -7.99 16.28 -6.19
N ALA A 134 -8.31 17.50 -5.72
CA ALA A 134 -9.69 17.94 -5.52
C ALA A 134 -10.59 17.77 -6.75
N LYS A 135 -10.08 18.11 -7.95
CA LYS A 135 -10.82 17.93 -9.21
C LYS A 135 -11.15 16.47 -9.52
N MET A 136 -10.24 15.54 -9.18
CA MET A 136 -10.50 14.11 -9.33
C MET A 136 -11.51 13.64 -8.27
N ALA A 137 -11.38 14.13 -7.03
CA ALA A 137 -12.26 13.76 -5.93
C ALA A 137 -13.72 14.10 -6.21
N GLU A 138 -14.00 15.30 -6.77
CA GLU A 138 -15.34 15.74 -7.14
C GLU A 138 -16.05 14.81 -8.14
N ASN A 139 -15.27 14.10 -8.96
CA ASN A 139 -15.79 13.22 -10.02
C ASN A 139 -15.56 11.74 -9.72
N SER A 140 -15.22 11.40 -8.47
CA SER A 140 -14.85 10.01 -8.13
C SER A 140 -15.74 9.42 -7.05
N ARG A 141 -15.89 8.09 -7.11
CA ARG A 141 -16.41 7.27 -6.01
C ARG A 141 -15.30 6.39 -5.49
N LEU A 142 -15.08 6.43 -4.18
CA LEU A 142 -13.95 5.78 -3.53
C LEU A 142 -14.37 4.46 -2.91
N TYR A 143 -13.58 3.43 -3.16
CA TYR A 143 -13.75 2.09 -2.62
C TYR A 143 -12.45 1.66 -1.95
N GLY A 144 -12.53 1.21 -0.72
CA GLY A 144 -11.38 0.76 0.03
C GLY A 144 -11.57 -0.63 0.61
N VAL A 145 -10.50 -1.39 0.68
CA VAL A 145 -10.44 -2.68 1.37
C VAL A 145 -9.33 -2.62 2.41
N GLU A 146 -9.66 -2.97 3.65
CA GLU A 146 -8.69 -3.01 4.74
C GLU A 146 -8.96 -4.23 5.63
N LEU A 147 -7.91 -5.03 5.82
CA LEU A 147 -7.98 -6.26 6.61
C LEU A 147 -8.04 -5.97 8.10
N ASP A 148 -7.20 -5.05 8.58
CA ASP A 148 -7.15 -4.69 10.00
C ASP A 148 -8.39 -3.89 10.41
N SER A 149 -9.10 -4.43 11.40
CA SER A 149 -10.36 -3.84 11.86
C SER A 149 -10.20 -2.45 12.45
N LEU A 150 -9.12 -2.21 13.21
CA LEU A 150 -8.88 -0.91 13.83
C LEU A 150 -8.61 0.15 12.77
N THR A 151 -7.73 -0.16 11.84
CA THR A 151 -7.36 0.71 10.72
C THR A 151 -8.58 1.01 9.82
N ALA A 152 -9.39 -0.02 9.53
CA ALA A 152 -10.61 0.16 8.73
C ALA A 152 -11.66 1.05 9.41
N ARG A 153 -11.78 0.98 10.74
CA ARG A 153 -12.70 1.84 11.51
C ARG A 153 -12.23 3.29 11.50
N ILE A 154 -10.91 3.52 11.66
CA ILE A 154 -10.32 4.86 11.51
C ILE A 154 -10.59 5.41 10.10
N ALA A 155 -10.33 4.61 9.07
CA ALA A 155 -10.56 5.02 7.69
C ALA A 155 -12.02 5.40 7.41
N LYS A 156 -13.00 4.71 8.00
CA LYS A 156 -14.41 5.05 7.86
C LYS A 156 -14.79 6.39 8.47
N GLU A 157 -14.14 6.78 9.57
CA GLU A 157 -14.36 8.10 10.17
C GLU A 157 -13.63 9.20 9.37
N LEU A 158 -12.53 8.90 8.71
CA LEU A 158 -11.82 9.84 7.84
C LEU A 158 -12.54 10.06 6.50
N TYR A 159 -13.15 9.00 5.95
CA TYR A 159 -13.79 9.02 4.62
C TYR A 159 -15.20 8.44 4.69
N PRO A 160 -16.16 9.13 5.31
CA PRO A 160 -17.53 8.60 5.53
C PRO A 160 -18.30 8.34 4.22
N GLU A 161 -17.94 9.02 3.13
CA GLU A 161 -18.55 8.83 1.81
C GLU A 161 -17.93 7.66 1.02
N ALA A 162 -16.78 7.14 1.45
CA ALA A 162 -16.12 6.03 0.78
C ALA A 162 -16.75 4.68 1.15
N LYS A 163 -16.82 3.76 0.20
CA LYS A 163 -17.31 2.39 0.43
C LYS A 163 -16.18 1.50 0.92
N ILE A 164 -15.95 1.49 2.24
CA ILE A 164 -14.86 0.76 2.87
C ILE A 164 -15.32 -0.60 3.38
N GLN A 165 -14.67 -1.68 2.91
CA GLN A 165 -14.89 -3.06 3.35
C GLN A 165 -13.78 -3.49 4.31
N ASN A 166 -14.16 -3.82 5.56
CA ASN A 166 -13.23 -4.42 6.53
C ASN A 166 -13.16 -5.93 6.33
N ARG A 167 -12.28 -6.36 5.45
CA ARG A 167 -11.97 -7.76 5.13
C ARG A 167 -10.70 -7.84 4.29
N GLY A 168 -10.16 -9.03 4.10
CA GLY A 168 -9.11 -9.24 3.10
C GLY A 168 -9.66 -9.10 1.68
N PHE A 169 -8.80 -8.74 0.74
CA PHE A 169 -9.17 -8.57 -0.66
C PHE A 169 -9.70 -9.87 -1.27
N GLU A 170 -9.21 -11.03 -0.78
CA GLU A 170 -9.67 -12.38 -1.17
C GLU A 170 -11.16 -12.65 -0.85
N ARG A 171 -11.73 -11.90 0.10
CA ARG A 171 -13.15 -12.02 0.50
C ARG A 171 -14.06 -10.98 -0.13
N THR A 172 -13.53 -10.11 -0.98
CA THR A 172 -14.34 -9.13 -1.68
C THR A 172 -15.08 -9.76 -2.85
N LYS A 173 -16.27 -9.21 -3.15
CA LYS A 173 -17.13 -9.66 -4.25
C LYS A 173 -17.37 -8.54 -5.24
N PHE A 174 -16.31 -7.80 -5.59
CA PHE A 174 -16.42 -6.83 -6.67
C PHE A 174 -16.60 -7.56 -8.00
N GLU A 175 -17.48 -7.07 -8.84
CA GLU A 175 -17.66 -7.55 -10.20
C GLU A 175 -16.45 -7.18 -11.06
N ASN A 176 -16.16 -8.00 -12.07
CA ASN A 176 -15.12 -7.68 -13.05
C ASN A 176 -15.52 -6.43 -13.84
N GLY A 177 -14.57 -5.62 -14.24
CA GLY A 177 -14.84 -4.42 -15.01
C GLY A 177 -15.56 -3.31 -14.24
N THR A 178 -15.36 -3.21 -12.93
CA THR A 178 -16.03 -2.20 -12.08
C THR A 178 -15.26 -0.89 -12.03
N PHE A 179 -13.94 -0.92 -11.93
CA PHE A 179 -13.14 0.25 -11.57
C PHE A 179 -12.46 0.91 -12.76
N ASP A 180 -12.38 2.22 -12.73
CA ASP A 180 -11.61 3.01 -13.69
C ASP A 180 -10.13 3.06 -13.31
N VAL A 181 -9.86 3.14 -12.00
CA VAL A 181 -8.50 3.11 -11.44
C VAL A 181 -8.44 2.19 -10.22
N ILE A 182 -7.38 1.39 -10.15
CA ILE A 182 -6.98 0.68 -8.93
C ILE A 182 -5.60 1.18 -8.53
N ILE A 183 -5.49 1.72 -7.32
CA ILE A 183 -4.31 2.41 -6.81
C ILE A 183 -4.03 1.98 -5.37
N GLY A 184 -2.78 1.82 -4.98
CA GLY A 184 -2.46 1.49 -3.60
C GLY A 184 -1.03 0.99 -3.42
N ASN A 185 -0.68 0.73 -2.16
CA ASN A 185 0.53 0.03 -1.78
C ASN A 185 0.13 -1.36 -1.28
N VAL A 186 0.34 -2.37 -2.11
CA VAL A 186 -0.13 -3.73 -1.81
C VAL A 186 0.84 -4.45 -0.88
N PRO A 187 0.35 -5.36 -0.02
CA PRO A 187 1.23 -6.17 0.80
C PRO A 187 2.12 -7.07 -0.07
N PHE A 188 3.32 -7.34 0.40
CA PHE A 188 4.26 -8.25 -0.24
C PHE A 188 4.87 -9.20 0.79
N GLY A 189 5.28 -10.38 0.33
CA GLY A 189 5.80 -11.46 1.17
C GLY A 189 5.70 -12.81 0.47
N ASP A 190 6.20 -13.85 1.14
CA ASP A 190 6.29 -15.21 0.60
C ASP A 190 5.11 -16.09 1.07
N PHE A 191 3.89 -15.57 0.98
CA PHE A 191 2.69 -16.31 1.30
C PHE A 191 1.61 -16.12 0.23
N LYS A 192 0.64 -17.03 0.19
CA LYS A 192 -0.49 -17.00 -0.74
C LYS A 192 -1.78 -16.71 0.03
N PRO A 193 -2.62 -15.77 -0.43
CA PRO A 193 -3.96 -15.63 0.11
C PRO A 193 -4.83 -16.80 -0.32
N TYR A 194 -5.84 -17.12 0.50
CA TYR A 194 -6.79 -18.18 0.12
C TYR A 194 -7.93 -17.58 -0.73
N ASP A 195 -7.73 -17.59 -2.04
CA ASP A 195 -8.73 -17.20 -3.03
C ASP A 195 -8.72 -18.24 -4.15
N PRO A 196 -9.76 -19.09 -4.27
CA PRO A 196 -9.76 -20.22 -5.22
C PRO A 196 -9.62 -19.82 -6.70
N GLU A 197 -9.92 -18.56 -7.06
CA GLU A 197 -9.77 -18.06 -8.43
C GLU A 197 -8.32 -17.63 -8.73
N TYR A 198 -7.48 -17.47 -7.68
CA TYR A 198 -6.12 -16.91 -7.76
C TYR A 198 -5.14 -17.64 -6.84
N ASP A 199 -5.33 -18.93 -6.57
CA ASP A 199 -4.62 -19.70 -5.54
C ASP A 199 -3.15 -20.03 -5.89
N GLU A 200 -2.75 -19.77 -7.13
CA GLU A 200 -1.39 -19.99 -7.60
C GLU A 200 -0.42 -18.85 -7.27
N TYR A 201 -0.93 -17.63 -7.01
CA TYR A 201 -0.09 -16.43 -6.87
C TYR A 201 0.39 -16.18 -5.45
N LEU A 202 1.64 -15.73 -5.32
CA LEU A 202 2.11 -15.06 -4.10
C LEU A 202 1.35 -13.75 -3.90
N ILE A 203 1.29 -13.26 -2.64
CA ILE A 203 0.45 -12.12 -2.25
C ILE A 203 0.61 -10.90 -3.16
N HIS A 204 1.82 -10.53 -3.55
CA HIS A 204 2.05 -9.38 -4.42
C HIS A 204 1.51 -9.60 -5.84
N ASP A 205 1.75 -10.76 -6.46
CA ASP A 205 1.21 -11.10 -7.80
C ASP A 205 -0.31 -11.26 -7.76
N TYR A 206 -0.84 -11.82 -6.67
CA TYR A 206 -2.28 -11.94 -6.44
C TYR A 206 -3.00 -10.60 -6.52
N PHE A 207 -2.46 -9.56 -5.89
CA PHE A 207 -3.07 -8.24 -5.94
C PHE A 207 -3.13 -7.70 -7.36
N PHE A 208 -2.11 -7.94 -8.19
CA PHE A 208 -2.12 -7.56 -9.61
C PHE A 208 -3.13 -8.38 -10.41
N ALA A 209 -3.10 -9.71 -10.28
CA ALA A 209 -4.00 -10.62 -11.01
C ALA A 209 -5.48 -10.28 -10.74
N LYS A 210 -5.86 -10.14 -9.48
CA LYS A 210 -7.23 -9.81 -9.13
C LYS A 210 -7.60 -8.38 -9.50
N SER A 211 -6.70 -7.42 -9.33
CA SER A 211 -6.97 -6.02 -9.66
C SER A 211 -7.22 -5.83 -11.14
N ILE A 212 -6.42 -6.47 -12.01
CA ILE A 212 -6.62 -6.31 -13.46
C ILE A 212 -7.98 -6.83 -13.92
N ASP A 213 -8.49 -7.91 -13.31
CA ASP A 213 -9.83 -8.42 -13.61
C ASP A 213 -10.93 -7.45 -13.16
N LYS A 214 -10.71 -6.70 -12.06
CA LYS A 214 -11.69 -5.73 -11.53
C LYS A 214 -11.68 -4.39 -12.27
N LEU A 215 -10.65 -4.09 -13.06
CA LEU A 215 -10.62 -2.91 -13.92
C LEU A 215 -11.56 -3.02 -15.11
N LYS A 216 -12.14 -1.90 -15.51
CA LYS A 216 -12.79 -1.73 -16.81
C LYS A 216 -11.77 -1.85 -17.93
N PRO A 217 -12.15 -2.27 -19.15
CA PRO A 217 -11.30 -2.08 -20.34
C PRO A 217 -10.82 -0.62 -20.43
N GLY A 218 -9.52 -0.43 -20.68
CA GLY A 218 -8.89 0.90 -20.67
C GLY A 218 -8.60 1.49 -19.27
N GLY A 219 -9.08 0.85 -18.19
CA GLY A 219 -8.82 1.27 -16.81
C GLY A 219 -7.35 1.10 -16.44
N ILE A 220 -6.88 1.89 -15.47
CA ILE A 220 -5.46 1.96 -15.08
C ILE A 220 -5.26 1.38 -13.70
N MET A 221 -4.24 0.53 -13.57
CA MET A 221 -3.72 0.05 -12.30
C MET A 221 -2.39 0.75 -11.99
N ALA A 222 -2.28 1.35 -10.80
CA ALA A 222 -1.08 2.02 -10.31
C ALA A 222 -0.75 1.49 -8.90
N LEU A 223 0.05 0.43 -8.82
CA LEU A 223 0.34 -0.24 -7.55
C LEU A 223 1.82 -0.13 -7.17
N ILE A 224 2.05 0.06 -5.87
CA ILE A 224 3.38 -0.07 -5.27
C ILE A 224 3.52 -1.50 -4.79
N THR A 225 4.63 -2.15 -5.17
CA THR A 225 4.95 -3.54 -4.81
C THR A 225 6.44 -3.70 -4.55
N SER A 226 6.87 -4.90 -4.11
CA SER A 226 8.30 -5.21 -4.04
C SER A 226 8.90 -5.36 -5.44
N ALA A 227 10.21 -5.13 -5.56
CA ALA A 227 10.95 -5.35 -6.81
C ALA A 227 10.80 -6.79 -7.36
N GLY A 228 10.40 -7.74 -6.51
CA GLY A 228 10.25 -9.14 -6.89
C GLY A 228 9.24 -9.41 -8.02
N THR A 229 8.23 -8.55 -8.22
CA THR A 229 7.29 -8.71 -9.34
C THR A 229 8.00 -8.60 -10.70
N MET A 230 8.94 -7.66 -10.85
CA MET A 230 9.65 -7.42 -12.11
C MET A 230 11.01 -8.11 -12.17
N ASP A 231 11.66 -8.38 -11.03
CA ASP A 231 13.04 -8.90 -10.99
C ASP A 231 13.13 -10.44 -10.91
N LYS A 232 12.03 -11.16 -10.65
CA LYS A 232 12.12 -12.62 -10.59
C LYS A 232 12.40 -13.23 -11.96
N TYR A 233 13.21 -14.32 -11.95
CA TYR A 233 13.58 -15.06 -13.17
C TYR A 233 12.34 -15.68 -13.83
N ASP A 234 11.44 -16.28 -13.04
CA ASP A 234 10.19 -16.84 -13.52
C ASP A 234 9.30 -15.71 -14.08
N ASP A 235 9.03 -15.77 -15.37
CA ASP A 235 8.25 -14.78 -16.10
C ASP A 235 6.77 -15.18 -16.29
N SER A 236 6.35 -16.32 -15.75
CA SER A 236 5.01 -16.90 -15.95
C SER A 236 3.90 -15.89 -15.62
N PHE A 237 3.99 -15.23 -14.47
CA PHE A 237 3.02 -14.22 -14.07
C PHE A 237 3.03 -13.01 -15.00
N ARG A 238 4.20 -12.47 -15.38
CA ARG A 238 4.28 -11.33 -16.30
C ARG A 238 3.74 -11.68 -17.69
N ARG A 239 3.97 -12.91 -18.12
CA ARG A 239 3.43 -13.45 -19.38
C ARG A 239 1.90 -13.47 -19.35
N GLU A 240 1.31 -13.99 -18.29
CA GLU A 240 -0.13 -14.00 -18.11
C GLU A 240 -0.71 -12.58 -18.05
N LEU A 241 -0.10 -11.70 -17.24
CA LEU A 241 -0.53 -10.31 -17.12
C LEU A 241 -0.47 -9.58 -18.46
N SER A 242 0.51 -9.92 -19.32
CA SER A 242 0.65 -9.33 -20.66
C SER A 242 -0.52 -9.68 -21.60
N GLY A 243 -1.21 -10.79 -21.35
CA GLY A 243 -2.44 -11.15 -22.07
C GLY A 243 -3.64 -10.27 -21.70
N LYS A 244 -3.59 -9.61 -20.54
CA LYS A 244 -4.70 -8.82 -19.99
C LYS A 244 -4.42 -7.32 -19.94
N ALA A 245 -3.15 -6.90 -19.96
CA ALA A 245 -2.76 -5.51 -19.74
C ALA A 245 -1.53 -5.08 -20.55
N ASP A 246 -1.48 -3.80 -20.89
CA ASP A 246 -0.28 -3.12 -21.35
C ASP A 246 0.47 -2.53 -20.14
N PHE A 247 1.78 -2.74 -20.12
CA PHE A 247 2.66 -2.06 -19.17
C PHE A 247 2.95 -0.64 -19.64
N LEU A 248 2.48 0.35 -18.91
CA LEU A 248 2.66 1.77 -19.24
C LEU A 248 4.01 2.31 -18.76
N GLY A 249 4.59 1.68 -17.76
CA GLY A 249 5.88 2.06 -17.18
C GLY A 249 5.95 1.76 -15.68
N GLY A 250 7.14 1.99 -15.10
CA GLY A 250 7.35 1.79 -13.68
C GLY A 250 8.49 2.65 -13.15
N VAL A 251 8.46 2.91 -11.86
CA VAL A 251 9.50 3.67 -11.14
C VAL A 251 10.02 2.83 -9.99
N ARG A 252 11.31 2.53 -10.00
CA ARG A 252 11.99 1.90 -8.86
C ARG A 252 12.31 2.94 -7.82
N LEU A 253 11.77 2.77 -6.62
CA LEU A 253 12.04 3.64 -5.49
C LEU A 253 13.36 3.24 -4.80
N PRO A 254 14.10 4.20 -4.25
CA PRO A 254 15.30 3.90 -3.49
C PRO A 254 14.97 3.10 -2.22
N GLU A 255 15.94 2.32 -1.72
CA GLU A 255 15.77 1.47 -0.51
C GLU A 255 15.29 2.23 0.72
N ASP A 256 15.56 3.52 0.80
CA ASP A 256 15.18 4.36 1.92
C ASP A 256 13.83 5.07 1.76
N ALA A 257 13.12 4.84 0.66
CA ALA A 257 11.80 5.45 0.40
C ALA A 257 10.77 5.13 1.50
N PHE A 258 10.88 3.96 2.11
CA PHE A 258 10.03 3.52 3.23
C PHE A 258 10.77 3.41 4.57
N ARG A 259 11.92 4.06 4.71
CA ARG A 259 12.70 4.02 5.95
C ARG A 259 11.95 4.61 7.14
N THR A 260 11.14 5.64 6.93
CA THR A 260 10.27 6.22 7.97
C THR A 260 9.18 5.24 8.40
N ALA A 261 8.77 4.35 7.52
CA ALA A 261 7.83 3.27 7.81
C ALA A 261 8.48 2.03 8.43
N GLY A 262 9.81 1.96 8.47
CA GLY A 262 10.56 0.91 9.19
C GLY A 262 11.03 -0.26 8.33
N THR A 263 11.03 -0.13 6.99
CA THR A 263 11.56 -1.13 6.06
C THR A 263 12.64 -0.56 5.14
N GLN A 264 13.52 -1.43 4.62
CA GLN A 264 14.54 -1.14 3.63
C GLN A 264 14.34 -2.01 2.37
N THR A 265 13.11 -2.30 2.03
CA THR A 265 12.78 -3.11 0.85
C THR A 265 12.74 -2.22 -0.39
N VAL A 266 13.45 -2.63 -1.44
CA VAL A 266 13.34 -2.01 -2.77
C VAL A 266 11.92 -2.26 -3.30
N THR A 267 11.25 -1.20 -3.69
CA THR A 267 9.88 -1.24 -4.18
C THR A 267 9.77 -0.57 -5.54
N ASP A 268 8.76 -0.99 -6.29
CA ASP A 268 8.43 -0.47 -7.60
C ASP A 268 7.02 0.11 -7.60
N ILE A 269 6.85 1.25 -8.26
CA ILE A 269 5.54 1.75 -8.67
C ILE A 269 5.33 1.27 -10.09
N LEU A 270 4.28 0.48 -10.33
CA LEU A 270 4.02 -0.12 -11.63
C LEU A 270 2.67 0.36 -12.17
N PHE A 271 2.66 0.80 -13.42
CA PHE A 271 1.47 1.27 -14.12
C PHE A 271 1.11 0.30 -15.24
N PHE A 272 -0.14 -0.17 -15.22
CA PHE A 272 -0.70 -1.03 -16.25
C PHE A 272 -2.05 -0.50 -16.72
N GLN A 273 -2.36 -0.67 -18.00
CA GLN A 273 -3.68 -0.40 -18.55
C GLN A 273 -4.34 -1.70 -19.00
N LYS A 274 -5.57 -1.95 -18.53
CA LYS A 274 -6.32 -3.11 -18.96
C LYS A 274 -6.65 -3.04 -20.45
N LEU A 275 -6.41 -4.13 -21.16
CA LEU A 275 -6.76 -4.26 -22.57
C LEU A 275 -8.28 -4.28 -22.79
N GLU A 276 -8.73 -3.80 -23.94
CA GLU A 276 -10.14 -3.94 -24.33
C GLU A 276 -10.52 -5.39 -24.59
N PHE A 277 -9.57 -6.17 -25.13
CA PHE A 277 -9.75 -7.59 -25.41
C PHE A 277 -8.53 -8.33 -24.87
N GLU A 278 -8.78 -9.39 -24.14
CA GLU A 278 -7.71 -10.27 -23.67
C GLU A 278 -7.13 -11.06 -24.85
N HIS A 279 -5.82 -11.24 -24.85
CA HIS A 279 -5.10 -12.04 -25.81
C HIS A 279 -4.69 -13.37 -25.19
N GLU A 280 -4.78 -14.45 -25.93
CA GLU A 280 -4.15 -15.70 -25.52
C GLU A 280 -2.62 -15.47 -25.35
N ASN A 281 -2.07 -16.04 -24.31
CA ASN A 281 -0.81 -15.93 -23.61
C ASN A 281 0.52 -15.73 -24.40
N ASP A 282 0.57 -15.06 -25.53
CA ASP A 282 1.79 -15.04 -26.34
C ASP A 282 2.21 -13.67 -26.87
N ARG A 283 1.90 -12.60 -26.10
CA ARG A 283 2.47 -11.29 -26.40
C ARG A 283 3.94 -11.30 -26.02
N ASN A 284 4.82 -11.37 -27.03
CA ASN A 284 6.27 -11.33 -26.86
C ASN A 284 6.73 -9.90 -26.58
N LEU A 285 6.45 -9.41 -25.38
CA LEU A 285 6.78 -8.05 -24.94
C LEU A 285 8.08 -8.04 -24.14
N ASP A 286 8.89 -7.03 -24.34
CA ASP A 286 10.20 -6.90 -23.70
C ASP A 286 10.11 -6.88 -22.16
N TRP A 287 9.08 -6.24 -21.57
CA TRP A 287 8.89 -6.17 -20.13
C TRP A 287 8.51 -7.52 -19.48
N VAL A 288 8.09 -8.51 -20.26
CA VAL A 288 7.76 -9.84 -19.77
C VAL A 288 9.02 -10.64 -19.47
N ARG A 289 10.04 -10.51 -20.33
CA ARG A 289 11.27 -11.27 -20.22
C ARG A 289 12.18 -10.69 -19.13
N SER A 290 12.90 -11.57 -18.45
CA SER A 290 13.99 -11.18 -17.55
C SER A 290 15.33 -11.53 -18.16
N GLU A 291 16.28 -10.63 -18.02
CA GLU A 291 17.68 -10.91 -18.30
C GLU A 291 18.55 -10.71 -17.06
N ARG A 292 19.69 -11.36 -17.05
CA ARG A 292 20.64 -11.23 -15.95
C ARG A 292 21.46 -9.96 -16.13
N VAL A 293 21.31 -9.04 -15.18
CA VAL A 293 22.14 -7.84 -15.13
C VAL A 293 23.42 -8.17 -14.37
N TYR A 294 24.57 -7.98 -15.02
CA TYR A 294 25.89 -8.22 -14.43
C TYR A 294 26.35 -6.97 -13.68
N GLY A 295 26.67 -7.15 -12.40
CA GLY A 295 27.18 -6.13 -11.50
C GLY A 295 27.69 -6.76 -10.20
N GLU A 296 27.93 -5.97 -9.15
CA GLU A 296 28.36 -6.47 -7.83
C GLU A 296 27.37 -7.47 -7.20
N ALA A 297 26.06 -7.34 -7.54
CA ALA A 297 25.06 -8.37 -7.30
C ALA A 297 24.38 -8.71 -8.63
N SER A 298 24.51 -9.96 -9.11
CA SER A 298 23.79 -10.41 -10.29
C SER A 298 22.31 -10.54 -9.97
N VAL A 299 21.47 -9.70 -10.54
CA VAL A 299 20.02 -9.70 -10.41
C VAL A 299 19.35 -9.93 -11.76
N PHE A 300 18.13 -10.47 -11.76
CA PHE A 300 17.30 -10.52 -12.94
C PHE A 300 16.41 -9.28 -12.96
N GLN A 301 16.24 -8.70 -14.14
CA GLN A 301 15.33 -7.57 -14.37
C GLN A 301 14.53 -7.80 -15.65
N ALA A 302 13.30 -7.33 -15.70
CA ALA A 302 12.53 -7.30 -16.92
C ALA A 302 13.24 -6.39 -17.95
N VAL A 303 13.33 -6.85 -19.21
CA VAL A 303 14.21 -6.24 -20.24
C VAL A 303 13.86 -4.79 -20.53
N SER A 304 12.61 -4.42 -20.57
CA SER A 304 12.19 -3.02 -20.80
C SER A 304 12.01 -2.20 -19.52
N TYR A 305 12.32 -2.79 -18.36
CA TYR A 305 12.35 -2.08 -17.09
C TYR A 305 13.66 -1.31 -16.96
N THR A 306 13.92 -0.44 -17.93
CA THR A 306 15.17 0.31 -18.00
C THR A 306 15.09 1.58 -17.17
N HIS A 307 15.72 1.53 -15.98
CA HIS A 307 16.44 2.66 -15.39
C HIS A 307 15.72 3.99 -15.15
N LEU A 308 14.46 3.98 -14.75
CA LEU A 308 13.90 5.16 -14.10
C LEU A 308 14.25 5.09 -12.60
N ARG A 309 15.47 5.51 -12.23
CA ARG A 309 15.82 5.71 -10.83
C ARG A 309 15.09 6.95 -10.32
N ALA A 310 14.46 6.86 -9.16
CA ALA A 310 13.63 7.91 -8.57
C ALA A 310 14.29 9.29 -8.40
N HIS A 311 15.62 9.37 -8.50
CA HIS A 311 16.34 10.65 -8.48
C HIS A 311 16.23 11.46 -9.77
N GLU A 312 15.88 10.83 -10.90
CA GLU A 312 15.82 11.49 -12.20
C GLU A 312 14.38 11.74 -12.69
N THR A 313 13.38 11.11 -12.08
CA THR A 313 12.04 11.00 -12.66
C THR A 313 10.87 11.49 -11.80
N LEU A 314 11.02 11.64 -10.48
CA LEU A 314 9.97 12.24 -9.66
C LEU A 314 9.80 13.75 -9.92
N SER A 315 10.76 14.39 -10.60
CA SER A 315 10.65 15.76 -11.08
C SER A 315 10.05 15.88 -12.49
N ASP A 316 9.98 14.77 -13.24
CA ASP A 316 9.54 14.72 -14.64
C ASP A 316 8.18 14.04 -14.82
N LEU A 317 7.62 13.43 -13.76
CA LEU A 317 6.24 12.97 -13.65
C LEU A 317 5.36 14.07 -13.06
#